data_ddb08470aaf87a16cd72a630e7b733ba
#
_entry.id   ddb08470aaf87a16cd72a630e7b733ba
#
_cell.length_a   1.000
_cell.length_b   1.000
_cell.length_c   1.000
_cell.angle_alpha   90.00
_cell.angle_beta   90.00
_cell.angle_gamma   90.00
#
_symmetry.space_group_name_H-M   'P 1'
#
loop_
_entity.id
_entity.type
_entity.pdbx_description
1 polymer ?
#
loop_
_entity_poly.entity_id
_entity_poly.type
_entity_poly.pdbx_seq_one_letter_code
_entity_poly.pdbx_strand_id
1 'polypeptide(L)'
;MQRRTIVRTASGALLIAATAGGVLYGCASAPADRADGQRAEAMLKSSFKAHGQATLDRLDQDETQRLCSEYAGRALPQPVAERIEKANLATIRFPADGKLVGDWKSGEKIAQSGRGFQYSDDPTKPAGANCYACHQLSPQELSYGTIGPSLYQFGKRRGFTDETRRYAWQKIYNAQAFNACSNMPRFGHRHILTDAQIRDVVALLVDPASPVNR
;
A
#
# COMPACT_ATOMS: atom_id res chain seq x y z
N MET A 1 -75.63 51.91 35.71
CA MET A 1 -74.27 52.16 35.17
C MET A 1 -73.80 50.95 34.38
N GLN A 2 -73.94 50.98 33.07
CA GLN A 2 -73.59 49.91 32.19
C GLN A 2 -72.36 50.31 31.38
N ARG A 3 -71.24 49.63 31.55
CA ARG A 3 -70.02 49.82 30.74
C ARG A 3 -70.07 48.84 29.57
N ARG A 4 -70.12 49.40 28.38
CA ARG A 4 -69.99 48.63 27.14
C ARG A 4 -68.49 48.32 26.85
N THR A 5 -68.16 47.06 26.73
CA THR A 5 -66.87 46.61 26.33
C THR A 5 -66.82 46.50 24.81
N ILE A 6 -65.89 47.16 24.16
CA ILE A 6 -65.67 47.14 22.73
C ILE A 6 -64.65 45.99 22.45
N VAL A 7 -65.07 45.02 21.68
CA VAL A 7 -64.20 43.96 21.19
C VAL A 7 -63.57 44.44 19.90
N ARG A 8 -62.23 44.59 19.89
CA ARG A 8 -61.45 44.83 18.67
C ARG A 8 -60.94 43.48 18.14
N THR A 9 -61.39 43.09 16.97
CA THR A 9 -60.83 41.96 16.21
C THR A 9 -59.55 42.43 15.50
N ALA A 10 -58.42 41.87 15.90
CA ALA A 10 -57.14 42.06 15.20
C ALA A 10 -56.95 40.89 14.20
N SER A 11 -57.03 41.20 12.93
CA SER A 11 -56.68 40.28 11.86
C SER A 11 -55.13 40.18 11.77
N GLY A 12 -54.63 39.06 12.26
CA GLY A 12 -53.19 38.73 12.12
C GLY A 12 -52.90 38.11 10.75
N ALA A 13 -52.15 38.80 9.94
CA ALA A 13 -51.61 38.25 8.69
C ALA A 13 -50.46 37.27 9.03
N LEU A 14 -50.62 35.98 8.66
CA LEU A 14 -49.63 34.93 8.85
C LEU A 14 -48.62 35.04 7.70
N LEU A 15 -47.43 35.60 7.96
CA LEU A 15 -46.31 35.57 7.04
C LEU A 15 -45.64 34.18 7.09
N ILE A 16 -45.86 33.34 6.07
CA ILE A 16 -45.14 32.07 5.87
C ILE A 16 -43.76 32.42 5.28
N ALA A 17 -42.73 32.41 6.14
CA ALA A 17 -41.35 32.45 5.70
C ALA A 17 -40.98 31.08 5.11
N ALA A 18 -40.91 30.97 3.77
CA ALA A 18 -40.36 29.82 3.11
C ALA A 18 -38.85 29.82 3.26
N THR A 19 -38.30 29.08 4.21
CA THR A 19 -36.87 28.80 4.30
C THR A 19 -36.51 27.80 3.18
N ALA A 20 -35.91 28.31 2.11
CA ALA A 20 -35.28 27.48 1.11
C ALA A 20 -34.03 26.79 1.74
N GLY A 21 -34.24 25.62 2.33
CA GLY A 21 -33.17 24.75 2.78
C GLY A 21 -32.42 24.22 1.56
N GLY A 22 -31.30 24.88 1.20
CA GLY A 22 -30.39 24.35 0.19
C GLY A 22 -29.81 23.01 0.68
N VAL A 23 -30.25 21.92 0.10
CA VAL A 23 -29.64 20.61 0.28
C VAL A 23 -28.28 20.67 -0.43
N LEU A 24 -27.21 20.87 0.34
CA LEU A 24 -25.85 20.67 -0.14
C LEU A 24 -25.69 19.16 -0.42
N TYR A 25 -25.92 18.77 -1.66
CA TYR A 25 -25.48 17.47 -2.15
C TYR A 25 -23.94 17.50 -2.13
N GLY A 26 -23.34 17.06 -1.03
CA GLY A 26 -21.94 16.67 -1.01
C GLY A 26 -21.77 15.61 -2.08
N CYS A 27 -20.74 15.76 -2.90
CA CYS A 27 -20.32 14.71 -3.85
C CYS A 27 -19.82 13.49 -3.05
N ALA A 28 -20.76 12.73 -2.50
CA ALA A 28 -20.46 11.38 -2.04
C ALA A 28 -20.19 10.57 -3.32
N SER A 29 -18.94 10.21 -3.56
CA SER A 29 -18.58 9.27 -4.62
C SER A 29 -19.42 8.02 -4.42
N ALA A 30 -20.37 7.76 -5.31
CA ALA A 30 -21.08 6.50 -5.31
C ALA A 30 -20.05 5.36 -5.38
N PRO A 31 -20.24 4.24 -4.68
CA PRO A 31 -19.37 3.09 -4.85
C PRO A 31 -19.34 2.74 -6.33
N ALA A 32 -18.11 2.62 -6.88
CA ALA A 32 -17.95 2.26 -8.29
C ALA A 32 -18.78 1.01 -8.58
N ASP A 33 -19.72 1.11 -9.51
CA ASP A 33 -20.55 -0.01 -9.90
C ASP A 33 -19.63 -1.10 -10.48
N ARG A 34 -19.99 -2.37 -10.26
CA ARG A 34 -19.26 -3.51 -10.83
C ARG A 34 -19.14 -3.38 -12.36
N ALA A 35 -20.14 -2.80 -13.02
CA ALA A 35 -20.13 -2.51 -14.46
C ALA A 35 -19.07 -1.47 -14.83
N ASP A 36 -18.81 -0.47 -13.99
CA ASP A 36 -17.76 0.52 -14.23
C ASP A 36 -16.37 -0.10 -14.07
N GLY A 37 -16.17 -0.98 -13.09
CA GLY A 37 -14.94 -1.75 -12.93
C GLY A 37 -14.64 -2.61 -14.16
N GLN A 38 -15.64 -3.31 -14.70
CA GLN A 38 -15.48 -4.13 -15.91
C GLN A 38 -15.16 -3.28 -17.15
N ARG A 39 -15.79 -2.13 -17.29
CA ARG A 39 -15.48 -1.19 -18.37
C ARG A 39 -14.06 -0.64 -18.28
N ALA A 40 -13.62 -0.28 -17.07
CA ALA A 40 -12.26 0.18 -16.83
C ALA A 40 -11.22 -0.92 -17.16
N GLU A 41 -11.46 -2.16 -16.75
CA GLU A 41 -10.59 -3.29 -17.07
C GLU A 41 -10.53 -3.54 -18.60
N ALA A 42 -11.68 -3.55 -19.27
CA ALA A 42 -11.74 -3.71 -20.73
C ALA A 42 -10.97 -2.59 -21.44
N MET A 43 -11.12 -1.34 -20.98
CA MET A 43 -10.38 -0.19 -21.52
C MET A 43 -8.88 -0.34 -21.32
N LEU A 44 -8.42 -0.72 -20.13
CA LEU A 44 -7.01 -0.98 -19.85
C LEU A 44 -6.45 -2.05 -20.81
N LYS A 45 -7.12 -3.21 -20.91
CA LYS A 45 -6.69 -4.31 -21.78
C LYS A 45 -6.67 -3.99 -23.27
N SER A 46 -7.58 -3.11 -23.73
CA SER A 46 -7.63 -2.67 -25.13
C SER A 46 -6.63 -1.54 -25.45
N SER A 47 -6.28 -0.72 -24.47
CA SER A 47 -5.43 0.48 -24.66
C SER A 47 -3.94 0.18 -24.51
N PHE A 48 -3.56 -0.72 -23.59
CA PHE A 48 -2.17 -1.07 -23.38
C PHE A 48 -1.67 -2.08 -24.41
N LYS A 49 -0.40 -1.96 -24.74
CA LYS A 49 0.32 -2.92 -25.62
C LYS A 49 1.53 -3.46 -24.90
N ALA A 50 1.82 -4.73 -25.11
CA ALA A 50 3.07 -5.32 -24.62
C ALA A 50 4.27 -4.60 -25.25
N HIS A 51 5.30 -4.30 -24.43
CA HIS A 51 6.53 -3.69 -24.91
C HIS A 51 7.72 -4.23 -24.10
N GLY A 52 8.69 -4.86 -24.77
CA GLY A 52 9.80 -5.53 -24.11
C GLY A 52 9.33 -6.55 -23.09
N GLN A 53 9.86 -6.48 -21.88
CA GLN A 53 9.46 -7.34 -20.76
C GLN A 53 8.14 -6.92 -20.08
N ALA A 54 7.54 -5.80 -20.47
CA ALA A 54 6.26 -5.36 -19.94
C ALA A 54 5.11 -6.03 -20.73
N THR A 55 4.71 -7.21 -20.28
CA THR A 55 3.64 -8.03 -20.87
C THR A 55 2.27 -7.65 -20.30
N LEU A 56 1.18 -8.01 -21.01
CA LEU A 56 -0.18 -7.61 -20.64
C LEU A 56 -0.72 -8.34 -19.41
N ASP A 57 -0.17 -9.50 -19.04
CA ASP A 57 -0.50 -10.22 -17.81
C ASP A 57 -0.27 -9.40 -16.53
N ARG A 58 0.56 -8.33 -16.62
CA ARG A 58 0.73 -7.37 -15.51
C ARG A 58 -0.53 -6.55 -15.21
N LEU A 59 -1.48 -6.51 -16.11
CA LEU A 59 -2.78 -5.89 -15.91
C LEU A 59 -3.76 -6.79 -15.14
N ASP A 60 -3.46 -8.08 -15.03
CA ASP A 60 -4.30 -9.03 -14.33
C ASP A 60 -4.08 -8.92 -12.81
N GLN A 61 -5.18 -8.70 -12.10
CA GLN A 61 -5.16 -8.65 -10.64
C GLN A 61 -5.32 -10.05 -10.05
N ASP A 62 -4.46 -10.42 -9.10
CA ASP A 62 -4.74 -11.55 -8.25
C ASP A 62 -5.88 -11.27 -7.25
N GLU A 63 -6.31 -12.28 -6.50
CA GLU A 63 -7.42 -12.13 -5.54
C GLU A 63 -7.16 -11.02 -4.51
N THR A 64 -5.93 -10.93 -3.98
CA THR A 64 -5.56 -9.89 -3.02
C THR A 64 -5.69 -8.49 -3.63
N GLN A 65 -5.16 -8.30 -4.85
CA GLN A 65 -5.23 -7.02 -5.55
C GLN A 65 -6.68 -6.65 -5.88
N ARG A 66 -7.47 -7.61 -6.34
CA ARG A 66 -8.89 -7.40 -6.63
C ARG A 66 -9.68 -6.97 -5.39
N LEU A 67 -9.50 -7.67 -4.26
CA LEU A 67 -10.14 -7.30 -3.00
C LEU A 67 -9.72 -5.92 -2.52
N CYS A 68 -8.42 -5.60 -2.59
CA CYS A 68 -7.93 -4.27 -2.21
C CYS A 68 -8.50 -3.17 -3.11
N SER A 69 -8.66 -3.43 -4.41
CA SER A 69 -9.29 -2.49 -5.35
C SER A 69 -10.79 -2.32 -5.07
N GLU A 70 -11.49 -3.41 -4.74
CA GLU A 70 -12.92 -3.38 -4.40
C GLU A 70 -13.21 -2.49 -3.19
N TYR A 71 -12.29 -2.46 -2.22
CA TYR A 71 -12.41 -1.63 -1.02
C TYR A 71 -11.61 -0.33 -1.09
N ALA A 72 -11.09 0.06 -2.25
CA ALA A 72 -10.36 1.31 -2.39
C ALA A 72 -11.20 2.52 -1.96
N GLY A 73 -10.63 3.39 -1.12
CA GLY A 73 -11.34 4.54 -0.56
C GLY A 73 -12.37 4.22 0.54
N ARG A 74 -12.48 2.96 0.98
CA ARG A 74 -13.35 2.51 2.06
C ARG A 74 -12.57 1.72 3.10
N ALA A 75 -13.12 1.60 4.32
CA ALA A 75 -12.54 0.71 5.33
C ALA A 75 -12.63 -0.75 4.88
N LEU A 76 -11.51 -1.47 4.91
CA LEU A 76 -11.47 -2.90 4.66
C LEU A 76 -12.10 -3.64 5.84
N PRO A 77 -13.15 -4.48 5.64
CA PRO A 77 -13.73 -5.27 6.72
C PRO A 77 -12.71 -6.23 7.33
N GLN A 78 -12.70 -6.33 8.67
CA GLN A 78 -11.77 -7.18 9.41
C GLN A 78 -11.68 -8.63 8.87
N PRO A 79 -12.79 -9.35 8.61
CA PRO A 79 -12.71 -10.71 8.08
C PRO A 79 -12.07 -10.80 6.69
N VAL A 80 -12.18 -9.74 5.87
CA VAL A 80 -11.54 -9.67 4.55
C VAL A 80 -10.04 -9.45 4.71
N ALA A 81 -9.64 -8.54 5.62
CA ALA A 81 -8.23 -8.29 5.94
C ALA A 81 -7.54 -9.58 6.42
N GLU A 82 -8.13 -10.27 7.39
CA GLU A 82 -7.61 -11.53 7.94
C GLU A 82 -7.46 -12.63 6.87
N ARG A 83 -8.45 -12.74 5.96
CA ARG A 83 -8.38 -13.68 4.84
C ARG A 83 -7.22 -13.36 3.92
N ILE A 84 -7.02 -12.08 3.56
CA ILE A 84 -5.91 -11.63 2.72
C ILE A 84 -4.58 -11.92 3.42
N GLU A 85 -4.41 -11.54 4.67
CA GLU A 85 -3.17 -11.72 5.43
C GLU A 85 -2.83 -13.21 5.56
N LYS A 86 -3.80 -14.05 5.92
CA LYS A 86 -3.63 -15.50 6.03
C LYS A 86 -3.22 -16.13 4.69
N ALA A 87 -3.89 -15.77 3.59
CA ALA A 87 -3.57 -16.28 2.26
C ALA A 87 -2.14 -15.86 1.85
N ASN A 88 -1.76 -14.60 2.09
CA ASN A 88 -0.42 -14.12 1.76
C ASN A 88 0.67 -14.71 2.68
N LEU A 89 0.38 -14.93 3.96
CA LEU A 89 1.31 -15.60 4.89
C LEU A 89 1.65 -17.02 4.42
N ALA A 90 0.68 -17.75 3.90
CA ALA A 90 0.86 -19.10 3.37
C ALA A 90 1.76 -19.16 2.11
N THR A 91 1.99 -18.03 1.44
CA THR A 91 2.89 -17.96 0.28
C THR A 91 4.35 -17.77 0.64
N ILE A 92 4.65 -17.38 1.89
CA ILE A 92 6.02 -17.08 2.31
C ILE A 92 6.84 -18.35 2.36
N ARG A 93 7.98 -18.32 1.69
CA ARG A 93 8.96 -19.41 1.67
C ARG A 93 10.26 -18.92 2.29
N PHE A 94 10.92 -19.80 3.02
CA PHE A 94 12.25 -19.57 3.54
C PHE A 94 13.28 -20.30 2.70
N PRO A 95 14.52 -19.79 2.62
CA PRO A 95 15.59 -20.49 1.92
C PRO A 95 15.82 -21.88 2.49
N ALA A 96 16.10 -22.86 1.63
CA ALA A 96 16.29 -24.26 2.04
C ALA A 96 17.48 -24.47 2.99
N ASP A 97 18.52 -23.60 2.90
CA ASP A 97 19.69 -23.61 3.77
C ASP A 97 19.47 -22.88 5.11
N GLY A 98 18.27 -22.33 5.34
CA GLY A 98 17.89 -21.59 6.54
C GLY A 98 18.60 -20.24 6.74
N LYS A 99 19.48 -19.82 5.85
CA LYS A 99 20.22 -18.55 5.95
C LYS A 99 19.36 -17.38 5.53
N LEU A 100 19.15 -16.42 6.42
CA LEU A 100 18.32 -15.23 6.19
C LEU A 100 19.12 -13.94 6.00
N VAL A 101 20.42 -13.97 6.22
CA VAL A 101 21.30 -12.79 6.19
C VAL A 101 22.38 -12.99 5.13
N GLY A 102 22.59 -11.99 4.30
CA GLY A 102 23.62 -11.91 3.28
C GLY A 102 24.64 -10.81 3.54
N ASP A 103 24.96 -10.04 2.50
CA ASP A 103 25.88 -8.90 2.55
C ASP A 103 25.11 -7.57 2.54
N TRP A 104 25.27 -6.77 3.61
CA TRP A 104 24.58 -5.48 3.72
C TRP A 104 25.00 -4.47 2.65
N LYS A 105 26.25 -4.53 2.13
CA LYS A 105 26.71 -3.63 1.06
C LYS A 105 26.00 -3.91 -0.27
N SER A 106 25.75 -5.17 -0.55
CA SER A 106 24.91 -5.59 -1.68
C SER A 106 23.46 -5.18 -1.45
N GLY A 107 22.95 -5.34 -0.22
CA GLY A 107 21.62 -4.92 0.20
C GLY A 107 21.40 -3.41 0.00
N GLU A 108 22.37 -2.58 0.32
CA GLU A 108 22.30 -1.14 0.10
C GLU A 108 22.16 -0.78 -1.40
N LYS A 109 22.95 -1.41 -2.27
CA LYS A 109 22.82 -1.22 -3.73
C LYS A 109 21.46 -1.63 -4.25
N ILE A 110 20.90 -2.72 -3.75
CA ILE A 110 19.54 -3.19 -4.10
C ILE A 110 18.49 -2.20 -3.60
N ALA A 111 18.63 -1.70 -2.37
CA ALA A 111 17.71 -0.74 -1.77
C ALA A 111 17.68 0.60 -2.49
N GLN A 112 18.80 1.03 -3.09
CA GLN A 112 18.92 2.28 -3.84
C GLN A 112 18.54 2.16 -5.32
N SER A 113 18.54 0.94 -5.88
CA SER A 113 18.29 0.72 -7.30
C SER A 113 16.80 0.62 -7.59
N GLY A 114 16.28 1.48 -8.48
CA GLY A 114 14.95 1.39 -9.05
C GLY A 114 14.85 0.62 -10.38
N ARG A 115 15.93 -0.05 -10.80
CA ARG A 115 15.98 -0.78 -12.07
C ARG A 115 15.26 -2.12 -11.98
N GLY A 116 14.81 -2.59 -13.12
CA GLY A 116 14.16 -3.88 -13.32
C GLY A 116 12.68 -3.70 -13.65
N PHE A 117 12.06 -4.57 -14.38
CA PHE A 117 10.66 -4.59 -14.75
C PHE A 117 10.11 -3.44 -15.61
N GLN A 118 10.87 -2.39 -15.90
CA GLN A 118 10.46 -1.42 -16.92
C GLN A 118 10.68 -2.06 -18.32
N TYR A 119 9.89 -1.61 -19.28
CA TYR A 119 9.99 -2.15 -20.65
C TYR A 119 11.38 -1.94 -21.27
N SER A 120 12.09 -0.90 -20.84
CA SER A 120 13.44 -0.51 -21.31
C SER A 120 14.57 -1.14 -20.50
N ASP A 121 14.28 -1.79 -19.36
CA ASP A 121 15.33 -2.44 -18.57
C ASP A 121 15.77 -3.76 -19.23
N ASP A 122 17.04 -4.08 -19.02
CA ASP A 122 17.60 -5.37 -19.46
C ASP A 122 17.08 -6.50 -18.54
N PRO A 123 16.26 -7.43 -19.05
CA PRO A 123 15.68 -8.49 -18.24
C PRO A 123 16.71 -9.52 -17.73
N THR A 124 17.96 -9.49 -18.25
CA THR A 124 19.04 -10.36 -17.79
C THR A 124 19.77 -9.81 -16.57
N LYS A 125 19.53 -8.55 -16.21
CA LYS A 125 20.14 -7.89 -15.05
C LYS A 125 19.26 -8.03 -13.82
N PRO A 126 19.86 -8.18 -12.63
CA PRO A 126 19.10 -8.22 -11.38
C PRO A 126 18.27 -6.94 -11.18
N ALA A 127 17.03 -7.10 -10.75
CA ALA A 127 16.18 -5.99 -10.35
C ALA A 127 16.65 -5.38 -9.03
N GLY A 128 16.37 -4.10 -8.83
CA GLY A 128 16.47 -3.42 -7.55
C GLY A 128 15.13 -3.37 -6.83
N ALA A 129 15.13 -2.84 -5.61
CA ALA A 129 13.93 -2.74 -4.78
C ALA A 129 13.50 -1.29 -4.51
N ASN A 130 14.38 -0.31 -4.74
CA ASN A 130 14.12 1.12 -4.51
C ASN A 130 13.46 1.42 -3.15
N CYS A 131 13.98 0.84 -2.07
CA CYS A 131 13.40 0.97 -0.73
C CYS A 131 13.31 2.43 -0.27
N TYR A 132 14.27 3.27 -0.69
CA TYR A 132 14.32 4.70 -0.38
C TYR A 132 13.17 5.49 -1.00
N ALA A 133 12.54 4.99 -2.06
CA ALA A 133 11.34 5.62 -2.61
C ALA A 133 10.17 5.67 -1.61
N CYS A 134 10.17 4.78 -0.61
CA CYS A 134 9.11 4.68 0.37
C CYS A 134 9.58 4.85 1.81
N HIS A 135 10.85 4.56 2.12
CA HIS A 135 11.38 4.50 3.49
C HIS A 135 12.63 5.35 3.65
N GLN A 136 12.75 6.02 4.78
CA GLN A 136 14.03 6.46 5.28
C GLN A 136 14.80 5.24 5.81
N LEU A 137 16.01 4.99 5.32
CA LEU A 137 16.89 3.93 5.81
C LEU A 137 18.06 4.49 6.61
N SER A 138 18.63 5.60 6.16
CA SER A 138 19.80 6.21 6.81
C SER A 138 19.69 7.74 6.79
N PRO A 139 20.28 8.46 7.76
CA PRO A 139 20.29 9.91 7.79
C PRO A 139 21.13 10.53 6.67
N GLN A 140 22.04 9.77 6.06
CA GLN A 140 22.90 10.23 4.97
C GLN A 140 22.17 10.29 3.63
N GLU A 141 20.99 9.65 3.53
CA GLU A 141 20.17 9.75 2.32
C GLU A 141 19.54 11.14 2.24
N LEU A 142 19.82 11.86 1.15
CA LEU A 142 19.34 13.23 0.94
C LEU A 142 17.84 13.28 0.62
N SER A 143 17.28 12.20 0.09
CA SER A 143 15.87 12.15 -0.34
C SER A 143 15.33 10.74 -0.15
N TYR A 144 14.19 10.66 0.54
CA TYR A 144 13.46 9.41 0.74
C TYR A 144 11.95 9.67 0.80
N GLY A 145 11.17 8.66 0.45
CA GLY A 145 9.72 8.71 0.59
C GLY A 145 9.24 8.45 2.02
N THR A 146 8.01 8.84 2.30
CA THR A 146 7.34 8.71 3.60
C THR A 146 6.10 7.81 3.53
N ILE A 147 5.91 7.08 2.43
CA ILE A 147 4.81 6.12 2.27
C ILE A 147 4.94 4.97 3.27
N GLY A 148 6.17 4.51 3.51
CA GLY A 148 6.51 3.53 4.53
C GLY A 148 7.08 4.18 5.79
N PRO A 149 7.08 3.48 6.94
CA PRO A 149 7.72 3.97 8.15
C PRO A 149 9.24 4.07 7.98
N SER A 150 9.88 4.95 8.77
CA SER A 150 11.35 4.99 8.83
C SER A 150 11.91 3.64 9.31
N LEU A 151 12.88 3.13 8.59
CA LEU A 151 13.65 1.93 8.93
C LEU A 151 14.98 2.26 9.60
N TYR A 152 15.27 3.56 9.80
CA TYR A 152 16.48 3.98 10.51
C TYR A 152 16.56 3.35 11.89
N GLN A 153 17.72 2.77 12.20
CA GLN A 153 17.99 1.99 13.40
C GLN A 153 17.10 0.73 13.56
N PHE A 154 16.65 0.15 12.45
CA PHE A 154 15.74 -1.00 12.50
C PHE A 154 16.28 -2.13 13.40
N GLY A 155 17.52 -2.58 13.18
CA GLY A 155 18.16 -3.61 14.01
C GLY A 155 18.37 -3.17 15.45
N LYS A 156 18.80 -1.92 15.69
CA LYS A 156 18.97 -1.37 17.04
C LYS A 156 17.66 -1.35 17.83
N ARG A 157 16.56 -0.96 17.19
CA ARG A 157 15.23 -0.80 17.84
C ARG A 157 14.51 -2.13 18.07
N ARG A 158 14.73 -3.12 17.19
CA ARG A 158 14.05 -4.43 17.25
C ARG A 158 14.92 -5.53 17.86
N GLY A 159 16.21 -5.28 18.02
CA GLY A 159 17.21 -6.28 18.36
C GLY A 159 17.75 -7.04 17.13
N PHE A 160 18.98 -7.50 17.23
CA PHE A 160 19.68 -8.25 16.19
C PHE A 160 19.42 -9.77 16.31
N THR A 161 18.17 -10.13 16.60
CA THR A 161 17.75 -11.51 16.91
C THR A 161 17.32 -12.26 15.65
N ASP A 162 17.23 -13.59 15.74
CA ASP A 162 16.70 -14.41 14.66
C ASP A 162 15.23 -14.12 14.37
N GLU A 163 14.46 -13.76 15.40
CA GLU A 163 13.07 -13.32 15.23
C GLU A 163 12.98 -12.07 14.35
N THR A 164 13.84 -11.07 14.60
CA THR A 164 13.91 -9.84 13.80
C THR A 164 14.32 -10.14 12.35
N ARG A 165 15.28 -11.06 12.14
CA ARG A 165 15.69 -11.52 10.80
C ARG A 165 14.57 -12.20 10.06
N ARG A 166 13.84 -13.11 10.73
CA ARG A 166 12.68 -13.80 10.18
C ARG A 166 11.56 -12.82 9.81
N TYR A 167 11.25 -11.89 10.71
CA TYR A 167 10.26 -10.85 10.44
C TYR A 167 10.66 -9.99 9.24
N ALA A 168 11.90 -9.53 9.15
CA ALA A 168 12.38 -8.73 8.02
C ALA A 168 12.29 -9.52 6.70
N TRP A 169 12.72 -10.78 6.70
CA TRP A 169 12.56 -11.68 5.56
C TRP A 169 11.11 -11.77 5.10
N GLN A 170 10.22 -12.14 6.00
CA GLN A 170 8.81 -12.34 5.70
C GLN A 170 8.15 -11.05 5.18
N LYS A 171 8.46 -9.90 5.80
CA LYS A 171 7.91 -8.61 5.40
C LYS A 171 8.36 -8.17 4.02
N ILE A 172 9.62 -8.41 3.65
CA ILE A 172 10.14 -8.16 2.31
C ILE A 172 9.58 -9.17 1.32
N TYR A 173 9.51 -10.44 1.70
CA TYR A 173 8.99 -11.50 0.83
C TYR A 173 7.55 -11.22 0.42
N ASN A 174 6.66 -10.96 1.40
CA ASN A 174 5.26 -10.63 1.14
C ASN A 174 4.68 -9.71 2.23
N ALA A 175 4.70 -8.41 1.98
CA ALA A 175 4.23 -7.40 2.94
C ALA A 175 2.74 -7.55 3.29
N GLN A 176 1.93 -8.10 2.38
CA GLN A 176 0.48 -8.26 2.56
C GLN A 176 0.11 -9.41 3.51
N ALA A 177 1.09 -10.20 3.96
CA ALA A 177 0.94 -11.13 5.07
C ALA A 177 0.81 -10.43 6.46
N PHE A 178 1.11 -9.12 6.54
CA PHE A 178 1.11 -8.34 7.79
C PHE A 178 0.27 -7.06 7.72
N ASN A 179 -0.16 -6.70 6.52
CA ASN A 179 -1.05 -5.58 6.24
C ASN A 179 -1.72 -5.85 4.90
N ALA A 180 -2.97 -6.23 4.95
CA ALA A 180 -3.73 -6.81 3.85
C ALA A 180 -3.62 -6.06 2.52
N CYS A 181 -3.70 -4.72 2.54
CA CYS A 181 -3.63 -3.89 1.33
C CYS A 181 -2.41 -2.97 1.34
N SER A 182 -1.27 -3.50 1.81
CA SER A 182 -0.01 -2.77 1.82
C SER A 182 0.41 -2.35 0.42
N ASN A 183 0.86 -1.09 0.29
CA ASN A 183 1.50 -0.59 -0.94
C ASN A 183 2.93 -1.10 -1.13
N MET A 184 3.54 -1.71 -0.11
CA MET A 184 4.87 -2.30 -0.23
C MET A 184 4.81 -3.49 -1.19
N PRO A 185 5.67 -3.54 -2.22
CA PRO A 185 5.70 -4.66 -3.17
C PRO A 185 5.95 -5.99 -2.47
N ARG A 186 5.40 -7.05 -3.05
CA ARG A 186 5.59 -8.45 -2.59
C ARG A 186 6.84 -9.03 -3.26
N PHE A 187 8.02 -8.55 -2.86
CA PHE A 187 9.28 -8.75 -3.58
C PHE A 187 9.64 -10.22 -3.85
N GLY A 188 9.51 -11.09 -2.86
CA GLY A 188 9.77 -12.52 -3.03
C GLY A 188 8.61 -13.24 -3.73
N HIS A 189 7.38 -13.00 -3.30
CA HIS A 189 6.18 -13.64 -3.84
C HIS A 189 5.99 -13.39 -5.35
N ARG A 190 6.35 -12.19 -5.82
CA ARG A 190 6.27 -11.79 -7.23
C ARG A 190 7.59 -11.95 -7.99
N HIS A 191 8.56 -12.61 -7.40
CA HIS A 191 9.88 -12.84 -8.01
C HIS A 191 10.58 -11.56 -8.48
N ILE A 192 10.31 -10.43 -7.80
CA ILE A 192 10.99 -9.15 -8.07
C ILE A 192 12.44 -9.24 -7.60
N LEU A 193 12.65 -9.80 -6.40
CA LEU A 193 13.95 -10.10 -5.85
C LEU A 193 14.14 -11.61 -5.70
N THR A 194 15.36 -12.06 -5.94
CA THR A 194 15.78 -13.42 -5.62
C THR A 194 15.96 -13.61 -4.11
N ASP A 195 16.00 -14.85 -3.64
CA ASP A 195 16.27 -15.16 -2.23
C ASP A 195 17.62 -14.56 -1.77
N ALA A 196 18.65 -14.62 -2.62
CA ALA A 196 19.95 -14.00 -2.33
C ALA A 196 19.83 -12.47 -2.12
N GLN A 197 19.11 -11.79 -3.00
CA GLN A 197 18.88 -10.36 -2.87
C GLN A 197 18.07 -10.01 -1.62
N ILE A 198 17.07 -10.82 -1.27
CA ILE A 198 16.30 -10.61 -0.03
C ILE A 198 17.20 -10.78 1.20
N ARG A 199 18.10 -11.78 1.22
CA ARG A 199 19.12 -11.95 2.28
C ARG A 199 20.00 -10.70 2.44
N ASP A 200 20.43 -10.12 1.35
CA ASP A 200 21.26 -8.92 1.33
C ASP A 200 20.51 -7.70 1.89
N VAL A 201 19.24 -7.53 1.52
CA VAL A 201 18.39 -6.46 2.07
C VAL A 201 18.09 -6.71 3.56
N VAL A 202 17.86 -7.96 3.99
CA VAL A 202 17.75 -8.30 5.44
C VAL A 202 19.03 -7.92 6.15
N ALA A 203 20.21 -8.24 5.58
CA ALA A 203 21.50 -7.84 6.17
C ALA A 203 21.59 -6.31 6.30
N LEU A 204 21.18 -5.55 5.30
CA LEU A 204 21.14 -4.08 5.39
C LEU A 204 20.34 -3.60 6.62
N LEU A 205 19.22 -4.25 6.93
CA LEU A 205 18.35 -3.87 8.04
C LEU A 205 18.87 -4.31 9.42
N VAL A 206 19.56 -5.47 9.49
CA VAL A 206 19.90 -6.10 10.79
C VAL A 206 21.40 -6.23 11.05
N ASP A 207 22.29 -5.81 10.16
CA ASP A 207 23.73 -5.81 10.45
C ASP A 207 24.08 -4.57 11.30
N PRO A 208 24.75 -4.72 12.45
CA PRO A 208 25.18 -3.58 13.26
C PRO A 208 26.12 -2.61 12.53
N ALA A 209 26.86 -3.10 11.55
CA ALA A 209 27.80 -2.28 10.77
C ALA A 209 27.14 -1.57 9.58
N SER A 210 25.88 -1.85 9.28
CA SER A 210 25.18 -1.21 8.15
C SER A 210 24.85 0.26 8.43
N PRO A 211 24.73 1.12 7.40
CA PRO A 211 24.37 2.53 7.57
C PRO A 211 22.99 2.72 8.20
N VAL A 212 22.09 1.74 8.09
CA VAL A 212 20.78 1.75 8.74
C VAL A 212 20.89 1.77 10.27
N ASN A 213 21.93 1.16 10.82
CA ASN A 213 22.10 0.96 12.28
C ASN A 213 23.22 1.82 12.90
N ARG A 214 23.76 2.77 12.17
CA ARG A 214 24.79 3.68 12.69
C ARG A 214 24.25 4.96 13.29
#